data_750ad6643c80803904f6869feac0cb5f
#
_entry.id   750ad6643c80803904f6869feac0cb5f
#
_cell.length_a   1.000
_cell.length_b   1.000
_cell.length_c   1.000
_cell.angle_alpha   90.00
_cell.angle_beta   90.00
_cell.angle_gamma   90.00
#
_symmetry.space_group_name_H-M   'P 1'
#
loop_
_entity.id
_entity.type
_entity.pdbx_description
1 polymer ?
#
loop_
_entity_poly.entity_id
_entity_poly.type
_entity_poly.pdbx_seq_one_letter_code
_entity_poly.pdbx_strand_id
1 'polypeptide(L)'
;EKRGFVIKGIFDNNPKIKGTKIRGIEVRMMNELTDFIKNNDIEIVALTIPKEAARQIAKVVVDAGVKAIWNFAHTDLNLPDDVIVENVHLSESLMRLSYTIANRK
;
A
#
# COMPACT_ATOMS: atom_id res chain seq x y z
N GLU A 1 -5.33 4.51 -20.28
CA GLU A 1 -5.68 4.59 -19.89
C GLU A 1 -6.08 5.36 -19.51
N LYS A 2 -6.34 5.42 -19.63
CA LYS A 2 -6.86 6.28 -19.33
C LYS A 2 -7.06 6.56 -18.08
N ARG A 3 -7.58 6.67 -17.43
CA ARG A 3 -7.84 6.96 -16.21
C ARG A 3 -7.41 6.00 -15.28
N GLY A 4 -6.62 5.12 -15.46
CA GLY A 4 -6.17 4.13 -14.53
C GLY A 4 -5.09 4.67 -13.63
N PHE A 5 -4.74 3.90 -12.62
CA PHE A 5 -3.65 4.23 -11.74
C PHE A 5 -2.39 3.54 -12.22
N VAL A 6 -1.28 4.19 -12.01
CA VAL A 6 0.02 3.61 -12.32
C VAL A 6 0.65 3.13 -11.02
N ILE A 7 0.94 1.84 -10.94
CA ILE A 7 1.58 1.29 -9.75
C ILE A 7 3.08 1.51 -9.89
N LYS A 8 3.65 2.28 -8.97
CA LYS A 8 5.07 2.60 -9.01
C LYS A 8 5.93 1.73 -8.11
N GLY A 9 5.34 1.13 -7.10
CA GLY A 9 6.11 0.28 -6.20
C GLY A 9 5.23 -0.66 -5.42
N ILE A 10 5.79 -1.79 -5.02
CA ILE A 10 5.12 -2.79 -4.21
C ILE A 10 6.07 -3.12 -3.05
N PHE A 11 5.52 -3.11 -1.83
CA PHE A 11 6.33 -3.30 -0.63
C PHE A 11 5.77 -4.38 0.26
N ASP A 12 6.64 -5.15 0.88
CA ASP A 12 6.24 -6.21 1.78
C ASP A 12 7.34 -6.44 2.80
N ASN A 13 6.99 -7.00 3.95
CA ASN A 13 7.96 -7.33 4.97
C ASN A 13 8.48 -8.76 4.87
N ASN A 14 7.94 -9.54 3.96
CA ASN A 14 8.35 -10.94 3.83
C ASN A 14 9.61 -11.03 2.96
N PRO A 15 10.77 -11.36 3.56
CA PRO A 15 12.01 -11.41 2.78
C PRO A 15 11.99 -12.48 1.71
N LYS A 16 11.10 -13.46 1.82
CA LYS A 16 11.04 -14.53 0.82
C LYS A 16 10.54 -14.05 -0.53
N ILE A 17 9.79 -12.94 -0.57
CA ILE A 17 9.30 -12.43 -1.84
C ILE A 17 10.03 -11.18 -2.30
N LYS A 18 11.06 -10.76 -1.60
CA LYS A 18 11.87 -9.63 -2.04
C LYS A 18 12.48 -9.96 -3.40
N GLY A 19 12.36 -9.03 -4.31
CA GLY A 19 12.90 -9.21 -5.67
C GLY A 19 11.96 -9.94 -6.62
N THR A 20 10.87 -10.52 -6.09
CA THR A 20 9.85 -11.10 -6.94
C THR A 20 9.19 -9.99 -7.74
N LYS A 21 8.86 -10.24 -8.99
CA LYS A 21 8.20 -9.23 -9.80
C LYS A 21 6.73 -9.54 -9.95
N ILE A 22 5.92 -8.53 -9.70
CA ILE A 22 4.47 -8.61 -9.88
C ILE A 22 4.14 -7.59 -10.95
N ARG A 23 3.64 -8.06 -12.09
CA ARG A 23 3.34 -7.20 -13.24
C ARG A 23 4.55 -6.37 -13.64
N GLY A 24 5.74 -6.94 -13.54
CA GLY A 24 6.97 -6.25 -13.90
C GLY A 24 7.53 -5.34 -12.85
N ILE A 25 6.89 -5.23 -11.69
CA ILE A 25 7.34 -4.37 -10.62
C ILE A 25 7.94 -5.21 -9.51
N GLU A 26 9.18 -4.93 -9.18
CA GLU A 26 9.90 -5.69 -8.17
C GLU A 26 9.37 -5.36 -6.77
N VAL A 27 9.14 -6.40 -5.97
CA VAL A 27 8.72 -6.23 -4.58
C VAL A 27 9.92 -5.79 -3.76
N ARG A 28 9.75 -4.71 -3.01
CA ARG A 28 10.79 -4.15 -2.16
C ARG A 28 10.44 -4.35 -0.70
N MET A 29 11.43 -4.24 0.15
CA MET A 29 11.19 -4.35 1.59
C MET A 29 10.65 -3.03 2.14
N MET A 30 9.95 -3.13 3.27
CA MET A 30 9.32 -1.94 3.88
C MET A 30 10.33 -0.89 4.30
N ASN A 31 11.57 -1.27 4.61
CA ASN A 31 12.56 -0.29 5.01
C ASN A 31 12.97 0.65 3.87
N GLU A 32 12.56 0.34 2.64
CA GLU A 32 12.83 1.22 1.50
C GLU A 32 11.67 2.16 1.21
N LEU A 33 10.58 2.05 1.95
CA LEU A 33 9.33 2.73 1.62
C LEU A 33 9.47 4.25 1.69
N THR A 34 10.04 4.77 2.75
CA THR A 34 10.15 6.21 2.94
C THR A 34 10.96 6.86 1.83
N ASP A 35 12.12 6.28 1.52
CA ASP A 35 12.96 6.85 0.46
C ASP A 35 12.29 6.74 -0.90
N PHE A 36 11.59 5.63 -1.14
CA PHE A 36 10.89 5.45 -2.40
C PHE A 36 9.81 6.54 -2.58
N ILE A 37 9.05 6.81 -1.53
CA ILE A 37 8.02 7.83 -1.59
C ILE A 37 8.63 9.20 -1.86
N LYS A 38 9.73 9.51 -1.18
CA LYS A 38 10.37 10.81 -1.34
C LYS A 38 11.02 10.99 -2.69
N ASN A 39 11.50 9.91 -3.30
CA ASN A 39 12.21 9.99 -4.57
C ASN A 39 11.29 9.78 -5.77
N ASN A 40 10.04 9.48 -5.55
CA ASN A 40 9.07 9.28 -6.61
C ASN A 40 7.83 10.10 -6.27
N ASP A 41 7.12 10.53 -7.27
CA ASP A 41 5.96 11.36 -7.06
C ASP A 41 4.75 10.49 -6.74
N ILE A 42 4.64 10.07 -5.49
CA ILE A 42 3.58 9.15 -5.05
C ILE A 42 2.41 9.94 -4.50
N GLU A 43 1.25 9.75 -5.08
CA GLU A 43 0.05 10.47 -4.68
C GLU A 43 -0.83 9.66 -3.73
N ILE A 44 -0.94 8.36 -3.97
CA ILE A 44 -1.85 7.50 -3.23
C ILE A 44 -1.12 6.24 -2.81
N VAL A 45 -1.36 5.82 -1.58
CA VAL A 45 -0.88 4.53 -1.10
C VAL A 45 -2.07 3.68 -0.71
N ALA A 46 -2.08 2.44 -1.18
CA ALA A 46 -3.10 1.48 -0.79
C ALA A 46 -2.53 0.55 0.29
N LEU A 47 -3.21 0.49 1.43
CA LEU A 47 -2.79 -0.35 2.54
C LEU A 47 -3.62 -1.63 2.53
N THR A 48 -2.98 -2.74 2.18
CA THR A 48 -3.63 -4.05 2.16
C THR A 48 -3.00 -4.98 3.18
N ILE A 49 -2.42 -4.41 4.22
CA ILE A 49 -1.69 -5.14 5.26
C ILE A 49 -2.62 -5.44 6.43
N PRO A 50 -2.22 -6.33 7.34
CA PRO A 50 -3.03 -6.62 8.51
C PRO A 50 -3.25 -5.39 9.37
N LYS A 51 -4.41 -5.32 10.02
CA LYS A 51 -4.76 -4.14 10.81
C LYS A 51 -3.77 -3.87 11.92
N GLU A 52 -3.09 -4.89 12.41
CA GLU A 52 -2.11 -4.74 13.48
C GLU A 52 -0.93 -3.87 13.08
N ALA A 53 -0.61 -3.84 11.80
CA ALA A 53 0.50 -3.05 11.28
C ALA A 53 0.05 -1.76 10.59
N ALA A 54 -1.25 -1.63 10.32
CA ALA A 54 -1.73 -0.58 9.44
C ALA A 54 -1.46 0.83 9.96
N ARG A 55 -1.68 1.07 11.25
CA ARG A 55 -1.48 2.41 11.81
C ARG A 55 -0.02 2.84 11.74
N GLN A 56 0.89 1.93 12.05
CA GLN A 56 2.30 2.24 12.03
C GLN A 56 2.76 2.56 10.61
N ILE A 57 2.36 1.74 9.66
CA ILE A 57 2.75 1.96 8.27
C ILE A 57 2.10 3.22 7.70
N ALA A 58 0.84 3.48 8.06
CA ALA A 58 0.16 4.69 7.63
C ALA A 58 0.89 5.93 8.11
N LYS A 59 1.38 5.91 9.36
CA LYS A 59 2.13 7.04 9.89
C LYS A 59 3.43 7.25 9.12
N VAL A 60 4.13 6.17 8.79
CA VAL A 60 5.35 6.27 7.99
C VAL A 60 5.06 6.90 6.63
N VAL A 61 3.99 6.47 5.99
CA VAL A 61 3.58 6.96 4.68
C VAL A 61 3.25 8.46 4.73
N VAL A 62 2.48 8.86 5.74
CA VAL A 62 2.09 10.27 5.89
C VAL A 62 3.30 11.14 6.22
N ASP A 63 4.18 10.65 7.09
CA ASP A 63 5.39 11.39 7.44
C ASP A 63 6.31 11.57 6.23
N ALA A 64 6.21 10.68 5.25
CA ALA A 64 6.98 10.80 4.01
C ALA A 64 6.33 11.75 2.99
N GLY A 65 5.13 12.26 3.29
CA GLY A 65 4.50 13.27 2.47
C GLY A 65 3.24 12.86 1.72
N VAL A 66 2.81 11.62 1.82
CA VAL A 66 1.62 11.16 1.13
C VAL A 66 0.38 11.69 1.84
N LYS A 67 -0.59 12.19 1.09
CA LYS A 67 -1.79 12.79 1.65
C LYS A 67 -3.07 12.01 1.35
N ALA A 68 -2.98 10.91 0.63
CA ALA A 68 -4.16 10.12 0.28
C ALA A 68 -3.87 8.64 0.45
N ILE A 69 -4.74 7.95 1.18
CA ILE A 69 -4.58 6.54 1.49
C ILE A 69 -5.88 5.79 1.21
N TRP A 70 -5.77 4.67 0.51
CA TRP A 70 -6.84 3.69 0.42
C TRP A 70 -6.63 2.66 1.51
N ASN A 71 -7.53 2.62 2.46
CA ASN A 71 -7.38 1.75 3.62
C ASN A 71 -8.22 0.49 3.48
N PHE A 72 -7.58 -0.63 3.23
CA PHE A 72 -8.23 -1.93 3.15
C PHE A 72 -8.05 -2.74 4.44
N ALA A 73 -7.44 -2.14 5.46
CA ALA A 73 -7.02 -2.90 6.64
C ALA A 73 -8.09 -3.03 7.72
N HIS A 74 -9.27 -2.46 7.52
CA HIS A 74 -10.39 -2.57 8.46
C HIS A 74 -10.06 -2.05 9.85
N THR A 75 -9.32 -0.96 9.92
CA THR A 75 -9.03 -0.32 11.20
C THR A 75 -8.98 1.19 11.00
N ASP A 76 -9.24 1.93 12.06
CA ASP A 76 -9.11 3.37 12.04
C ASP A 76 -7.62 3.70 12.09
N LEU A 77 -7.14 4.44 11.11
CA LEU A 77 -5.73 4.79 11.02
C LEU A 77 -5.33 5.94 11.92
N ASN A 78 -6.30 6.69 12.40
CA ASN A 78 -6.06 7.78 13.36
C ASN A 78 -5.03 8.79 12.85
N LEU A 79 -5.26 9.29 11.63
CA LEU A 79 -4.33 10.21 10.96
C LEU A 79 -4.81 11.65 11.08
N PRO A 80 -3.93 12.63 10.81
CA PRO A 80 -4.34 14.04 10.82
C PRO A 80 -5.45 14.34 9.82
N ASP A 81 -6.21 15.40 10.08
CA ASP A 81 -7.37 15.74 9.27
C ASP A 81 -7.02 16.14 7.83
N ASP A 82 -5.80 16.56 7.58
CA ASP A 82 -5.41 16.94 6.22
C ASP A 82 -5.05 15.75 5.34
N VAL A 83 -5.12 14.54 5.89
CA VAL A 83 -4.89 13.32 5.11
C VAL A 83 -6.23 12.76 4.69
N ILE A 84 -6.38 12.46 3.41
CA ILE A 84 -7.59 11.88 2.88
C ILE A 84 -7.50 10.37 3.02
N VAL A 85 -8.44 9.78 3.74
CA VAL A 85 -8.48 8.33 3.92
C VAL A 85 -9.78 7.80 3.36
N GLU A 86 -9.69 6.91 2.41
CA GLU A 86 -10.85 6.21 1.88
C GLU A 86 -10.84 4.81 2.45
N ASN A 87 -11.82 4.48 3.27
CA ASN A 87 -11.92 3.16 3.87
C ASN A 87 -12.71 2.26 2.94
N VAL A 88 -12.09 1.17 2.53
CA VAL A 88 -12.71 0.22 1.62
C VAL A 88 -13.02 -1.05 2.39
N HIS A 89 -14.29 -1.40 2.46
CA HIS A 89 -14.75 -2.54 3.25
C HIS A 89 -15.10 -3.69 2.34
N LEU A 90 -14.14 -4.58 2.16
CA LEU A 90 -14.34 -5.80 1.40
C LEU A 90 -14.43 -6.97 2.36
N SER A 91 -15.20 -7.98 1.98
CA SER A 91 -15.19 -9.19 2.77
C SER A 91 -13.80 -9.81 2.69
N GLU A 92 -13.48 -10.59 3.69
CA GLU A 92 -12.17 -11.24 3.73
C GLU A 92 -11.97 -12.12 2.50
N SER A 93 -13.02 -12.76 2.03
CA SER A 93 -12.94 -13.60 0.83
C SER A 93 -12.56 -12.78 -0.39
N LEU A 94 -13.18 -11.61 -0.55
CA LEU A 94 -12.87 -10.75 -1.68
C LEU A 94 -11.45 -10.21 -1.61
N MET A 95 -11.00 -9.86 -0.43
CA MET A 95 -9.63 -9.38 -0.28
C MET A 95 -8.63 -10.46 -0.64
N ARG A 96 -8.90 -11.68 -0.22
CA ARG A 96 -8.03 -12.80 -0.53
C ARG A 96 -8.00 -13.08 -2.02
N LEU A 97 -9.15 -13.01 -2.66
CA LEU A 97 -9.24 -13.23 -4.10
C LEU A 97 -8.47 -12.14 -4.85
N SER A 98 -8.64 -10.90 -4.45
CA SER A 98 -7.94 -9.79 -5.09
C SER A 98 -6.44 -9.93 -4.97
N TYR A 99 -5.96 -10.33 -3.81
CA TYR A 99 -4.55 -10.54 -3.58
C TYR A 99 -4.03 -11.68 -4.48
N THR A 100 -4.78 -12.77 -4.56
CA THR A 100 -4.40 -13.90 -5.38
C THR A 100 -4.31 -13.50 -6.85
N ILE A 101 -5.28 -12.76 -7.34
CA ILE A 101 -5.29 -12.31 -8.73
C ILE A 101 -4.08 -11.40 -9.00
N ALA A 102 -3.78 -10.50 -8.09
CA ALA A 102 -2.68 -9.58 -8.26
C ALA A 102 -1.33 -10.30 -8.31
N ASN A 103 -1.23 -11.43 -7.64
CA ASN A 103 0.02 -12.17 -7.57
C ASN A 103 0.19 -13.27 -8.61
N ARG A 104 -0.89 -13.56 -9.43
CA ARG A 104 -0.80 -14.52 -10.45
C ARG A 104 -0.08 -14.00 -11.57
N LYS A 105 0.38 -13.73 -12.00
CA LYS A 105 0.96 -13.26 -13.06
C LYS A 105 1.19 -13.23 -13.67
#